data_5ce8f5f683124e793cbc7b1bb1ddad2f
#
_entry.id   5ce8f5f683124e793cbc7b1bb1ddad2f
#
_cell.length_a   1.000
_cell.length_b   1.000
_cell.length_c   1.000
_cell.angle_alpha   90.00
_cell.angle_beta   90.00
_cell.angle_gamma   90.00
#
_symmetry.space_group_name_H-M   'P 1'
#
loop_
_entity.id
_entity.type
_entity.pdbx_description
1 polymer ?
#
loop_
_entity_poly.entity_id
_entity_poly.type
_entity_poly.pdbx_seq_one_letter_code
_entity_poly.pdbx_strand_id
1 'polypeptide(L)'
;MAIRTFSLKLIILLCMAGQVSASETMITNRSDFENLVVEKKLKRFLISLSVTSEGKIKGEAAGRNVTGDWDWIDGFFCRTILWGKRELKYNCQKVTFDGKRLRFISDRGKGNSASFAIR
;
A
#
# COMPACT_ATOMS: atom_id res chain seq x y z
N MET A 1 -63.79 34.96 -7.47
CA MET A 1 -62.42 34.82 -8.04
C MET A 1 -61.63 33.83 -7.19
N ALA A 2 -61.33 32.68 -7.76
CA ALA A 2 -60.53 31.68 -7.07
C ALA A 2 -59.04 31.99 -7.34
N ILE A 3 -58.33 32.34 -6.29
CA ILE A 3 -56.87 32.50 -6.37
C ILE A 3 -56.23 31.10 -6.29
N ARG A 4 -55.72 30.63 -7.40
CA ARG A 4 -54.94 29.40 -7.40
C ARG A 4 -53.52 29.73 -6.94
N THR A 5 -53.24 29.37 -5.72
CA THR A 5 -51.84 29.37 -5.21
C THR A 5 -51.12 28.17 -5.82
N PHE A 6 -50.23 28.46 -6.76
CA PHE A 6 -49.28 27.44 -7.25
C PHE A 6 -48.22 27.22 -6.15
N SER A 7 -48.33 26.11 -5.47
CA SER A 7 -47.29 25.68 -4.55
C SER A 7 -46.12 25.13 -5.38
N LEU A 8 -45.10 25.93 -5.58
CA LEU A 8 -43.85 25.47 -6.23
C LEU A 8 -43.13 24.56 -5.23
N LYS A 9 -43.33 23.27 -5.38
CA LYS A 9 -42.50 22.28 -4.63
C LYS A 9 -41.12 22.34 -5.23
N LEU A 10 -40.23 23.02 -4.53
CA LEU A 10 -38.81 23.01 -4.82
C LEU A 10 -38.29 21.61 -4.48
N ILE A 11 -38.12 20.74 -5.51
CA ILE A 11 -37.45 19.46 -5.35
C ILE A 11 -35.96 19.79 -5.27
N ILE A 12 -35.42 19.83 -4.05
CA ILE A 12 -34.00 19.86 -3.84
C ILE A 12 -33.47 18.47 -4.16
N LEU A 13 -32.94 18.31 -5.37
CA LEU A 13 -32.19 17.13 -5.74
C LEU A 13 -30.87 17.17 -4.96
N LEU A 14 -30.84 16.48 -3.82
CA LEU A 14 -29.62 16.32 -3.07
C LEU A 14 -28.74 15.36 -3.88
N CYS A 15 -27.87 15.89 -4.72
CA CYS A 15 -26.79 15.12 -5.31
C CYS A 15 -25.86 14.69 -4.15
N MET A 16 -26.10 13.51 -3.60
CA MET A 16 -25.08 12.83 -2.80
C MET A 16 -23.97 12.45 -3.77
N ALA A 17 -22.96 13.33 -3.87
CA ALA A 17 -21.69 12.94 -4.44
C ALA A 17 -21.12 11.87 -3.51
N GLY A 18 -21.27 10.61 -3.90
CA GLY A 18 -20.62 9.50 -3.20
C GLY A 18 -19.12 9.76 -3.21
N GLN A 19 -18.53 9.98 -2.05
CA GLN A 19 -17.08 9.98 -1.94
C GLN A 19 -16.62 8.56 -2.22
N VAL A 20 -16.03 8.35 -3.41
CA VAL A 20 -15.28 7.13 -3.69
C VAL A 20 -13.97 7.26 -2.92
N SER A 21 -13.97 6.83 -1.66
CA SER A 21 -12.72 6.58 -0.98
C SER A 21 -12.09 5.35 -1.63
N ALA A 22 -10.86 5.51 -2.14
CA ALA A 22 -10.07 4.39 -2.60
C ALA A 22 -9.90 3.42 -1.42
N SER A 23 -10.58 2.28 -1.46
CA SER A 23 -10.45 1.25 -0.44
C SER A 23 -9.15 0.48 -0.66
N GLU A 24 -8.39 0.29 0.39
CA GLU A 24 -7.22 -0.59 0.39
C GLU A 24 -7.67 -2.04 0.27
N THR A 25 -7.02 -2.77 -0.63
CA THR A 25 -7.20 -4.22 -0.78
C THR A 25 -6.04 -4.93 -0.11
N MET A 26 -6.33 -5.88 0.77
CA MET A 26 -5.30 -6.73 1.37
C MET A 26 -4.75 -7.70 0.33
N ILE A 27 -3.44 -7.74 0.17
CA ILE A 27 -2.75 -8.75 -0.64
C ILE A 27 -2.58 -10.00 0.21
N THR A 28 -3.08 -11.15 -0.27
CA THR A 28 -3.16 -12.38 0.53
C THR A 28 -2.25 -13.50 0.05
N ASN A 29 -1.72 -13.42 -1.18
CA ASN A 29 -0.87 -14.47 -1.73
C ASN A 29 0.35 -13.90 -2.46
N ARG A 30 1.36 -14.75 -2.60
CA ARG A 30 2.64 -14.40 -3.20
C ARG A 30 2.50 -13.94 -4.65
N SER A 31 1.69 -14.62 -5.45
CA SER A 31 1.54 -14.32 -6.87
C SER A 31 1.01 -12.92 -7.11
N ASP A 32 -0.02 -12.50 -6.37
CA ASP A 32 -0.57 -11.15 -6.46
C ASP A 32 0.45 -10.11 -6.02
N PHE A 33 1.21 -10.40 -4.98
CA PHE A 33 2.29 -9.53 -4.53
C PHE A 33 3.38 -9.38 -5.60
N GLU A 34 3.88 -10.48 -6.14
CA GLU A 34 4.91 -10.46 -7.17
C GLU A 34 4.47 -9.70 -8.43
N ASN A 35 3.22 -9.85 -8.84
CA ASN A 35 2.67 -9.11 -9.99
C ASN A 35 2.71 -7.58 -9.79
N LEU A 36 2.67 -7.11 -8.55
CA LEU A 36 2.76 -5.69 -8.24
C LEU A 36 4.20 -5.17 -8.17
N VAL A 37 5.15 -5.98 -7.71
CA VAL A 37 6.48 -5.49 -7.32
C VAL A 37 7.63 -5.94 -8.22
N VAL A 38 7.53 -7.10 -8.86
CA VAL A 38 8.63 -7.64 -9.67
C VAL A 38 8.88 -6.74 -10.88
N GLU A 39 10.16 -6.43 -11.16
CA GLU A 39 10.61 -5.50 -12.20
C GLU A 39 10.13 -4.05 -12.01
N LYS A 40 9.65 -3.72 -10.80
CA LYS A 40 9.26 -2.37 -10.41
C LYS A 40 10.18 -1.86 -9.30
N LYS A 41 10.12 -0.55 -9.09
CA LYS A 41 10.75 0.09 -7.93
C LYS A 41 9.68 0.49 -6.93
N LEU A 42 9.92 0.21 -5.67
CA LEU A 42 9.13 0.73 -4.55
C LEU A 42 9.79 2.00 -4.05
N LYS A 43 9.09 3.12 -4.17
CA LYS A 43 9.66 4.44 -3.87
C LYS A 43 8.87 5.19 -2.83
N ARG A 44 9.60 5.80 -1.92
CA ARG A 44 9.13 6.86 -1.03
C ARG A 44 10.30 7.82 -0.78
N PHE A 45 10.07 8.90 -0.03
CA PHE A 45 11.10 9.91 0.20
C PHE A 45 12.42 9.27 0.66
N LEU A 46 13.49 9.52 -0.10
CA LEU A 46 14.85 9.00 0.11
C LEU A 46 14.99 7.47 0.08
N ILE A 47 13.98 6.74 -0.38
CA ILE A 47 14.02 5.27 -0.43
C ILE A 47 13.65 4.79 -1.84
N SER A 48 14.45 3.87 -2.37
CA SER A 48 14.17 3.15 -3.61
C SER A 48 14.55 1.69 -3.44
N LEU A 49 13.57 0.79 -3.53
CA LEU A 49 13.78 -0.64 -3.29
C LEU A 49 13.30 -1.46 -4.49
N SER A 50 14.00 -2.56 -4.75
CA SER A 50 13.58 -3.63 -5.64
C SER A 50 13.33 -4.89 -4.84
N VAL A 51 12.21 -5.53 -5.10
CA VAL A 51 11.83 -6.81 -4.49
C VAL A 51 11.77 -7.85 -5.60
N THR A 52 12.64 -8.85 -5.54
CA THR A 52 12.81 -9.84 -6.62
C THR A 52 12.02 -11.11 -6.37
N SER A 53 11.68 -11.82 -7.44
CA SER A 53 11.00 -13.11 -7.33
C SER A 53 11.87 -14.21 -6.69
N GLU A 54 13.19 -14.01 -6.65
CA GLU A 54 14.14 -14.91 -5.99
C GLU A 54 14.22 -14.71 -4.48
N GLY A 55 13.37 -13.87 -3.91
CA GLY A 55 13.34 -13.63 -2.47
C GLY A 55 14.37 -12.63 -1.98
N LYS A 56 14.80 -11.70 -2.81
CA LYS A 56 15.78 -10.66 -2.45
C LYS A 56 15.16 -9.28 -2.39
N ILE A 57 15.70 -8.46 -1.52
CA ILE A 57 15.41 -7.02 -1.42
C ILE A 57 16.73 -6.29 -1.66
N LYS A 58 16.71 -5.31 -2.56
CA LYS A 58 17.89 -4.51 -2.91
C LYS A 58 17.48 -3.06 -3.10
N GLY A 59 18.36 -2.14 -2.77
CA GLY A 59 18.13 -0.73 -3.06
C GLY A 59 18.93 0.19 -2.17
N GLU A 60 18.38 1.36 -1.94
CA GLU A 60 19.00 2.42 -1.15
C GLU A 60 17.97 3.13 -0.29
N ALA A 61 18.38 3.55 0.88
CA ALA A 61 17.61 4.37 1.79
C ALA A 61 18.55 5.39 2.44
N ALA A 62 18.23 6.69 2.28
CA ALA A 62 19.03 7.79 2.82
C ALA A 62 20.53 7.66 2.51
N GLY A 63 20.87 7.30 1.27
CA GLY A 63 22.25 7.16 0.79
C GLY A 63 22.98 5.91 1.22
N ARG A 64 22.35 4.99 1.93
CA ARG A 64 22.93 3.71 2.36
C ARG A 64 22.32 2.55 1.62
N ASN A 65 23.12 1.53 1.32
CA ASN A 65 22.64 0.31 0.69
C ASN A 65 21.64 -0.42 1.57
N VAL A 66 20.60 -0.92 0.93
CA VAL A 66 19.62 -1.82 1.54
C VAL A 66 19.76 -3.17 0.85
N THR A 67 19.90 -4.22 1.65
CA THR A 67 19.84 -5.61 1.19
C THR A 67 18.95 -6.40 2.13
N GLY A 68 18.35 -7.46 1.64
CA GLY A 68 17.50 -8.30 2.48
C GLY A 68 17.00 -9.53 1.76
N ASP A 69 16.29 -10.32 2.53
CA ASP A 69 15.62 -11.54 2.08
C ASP A 69 14.16 -11.46 2.47
N TRP A 70 13.30 -12.01 1.62
CA TRP A 70 11.88 -12.06 1.90
C TRP A 70 11.27 -13.40 1.48
N ASP A 71 10.17 -13.73 2.10
CA ASP A 71 9.31 -14.82 1.73
C ASP A 71 7.86 -14.45 2.01
N TRP A 72 6.93 -15.17 1.38
CA TRP A 72 5.50 -15.03 1.64
C TRP A 72 5.03 -16.17 2.50
N ILE A 73 4.64 -15.89 3.75
CA ILE A 73 4.28 -16.92 4.74
C ILE A 73 2.93 -16.55 5.38
N ASP A 74 1.98 -17.46 5.31
CA ASP A 74 0.66 -17.30 5.94
C ASP A 74 -0.08 -16.00 5.56
N GLY A 75 0.11 -15.55 4.33
CA GLY A 75 -0.52 -14.32 3.84
C GLY A 75 0.24 -13.03 4.18
N PHE A 76 1.48 -13.15 4.66
CA PHE A 76 2.30 -12.00 5.06
C PHE A 76 3.62 -11.95 4.30
N PHE A 77 4.10 -10.73 4.11
CA PHE A 77 5.43 -10.44 3.61
C PHE A 77 6.43 -10.50 4.78
N CYS A 78 7.18 -11.58 4.87
CA CYS A 78 8.13 -11.80 5.95
C CYS A 78 9.54 -11.50 5.46
N ARG A 79 10.28 -10.62 6.15
CA ARG A 79 11.56 -10.13 5.64
C ARG A 79 12.60 -9.89 6.74
N THR A 80 13.87 -10.01 6.34
CA THR A 80 15.02 -9.44 7.03
C THR A 80 15.60 -8.31 6.17
N ILE A 81 16.11 -7.26 6.78
CA ILE A 81 16.72 -6.12 6.08
C ILE A 81 18.01 -5.73 6.77
N LEU A 82 19.03 -5.45 5.95
CA LEU A 82 20.25 -4.81 6.37
C LEU A 82 20.33 -3.43 5.70
N TRP A 83 20.34 -2.39 6.51
CA TRP A 83 20.47 -1.00 6.06
C TRP A 83 21.88 -0.49 6.42
N GLY A 84 22.76 -0.41 5.43
CA GLY A 84 24.16 -0.24 5.69
C GLY A 84 24.68 -1.38 6.57
N LYS A 85 25.09 -1.05 7.78
CA LYS A 85 25.52 -2.03 8.80
C LYS A 85 24.45 -2.33 9.86
N ARG A 86 23.32 -1.64 9.78
CA ARG A 86 22.21 -1.81 10.74
C ARG A 86 21.27 -2.90 10.30
N GLU A 87 21.10 -3.88 11.15
CA GLU A 87 20.11 -4.94 10.96
C GLU A 87 18.73 -4.52 11.46
N LEU A 88 17.72 -4.63 10.59
CA LEU A 88 16.32 -4.54 10.97
C LEU A 88 15.83 -5.97 11.19
N LYS A 89 15.29 -6.22 12.37
CA LYS A 89 14.86 -7.56 12.77
C LYS A 89 13.84 -8.16 11.82
N TYR A 90 13.84 -9.47 11.70
CA TYR A 90 12.82 -10.23 10.99
C TYR A 90 11.43 -9.79 11.42
N ASN A 91 10.57 -9.55 10.45
CA ASN A 91 9.20 -9.14 10.69
C ASN A 91 8.30 -9.62 9.55
N CYS A 92 7.12 -10.08 9.88
CA CYS A 92 6.07 -10.42 8.94
C CYS A 92 5.07 -9.27 8.86
N GLN A 93 4.84 -8.76 7.66
CA GLN A 93 4.06 -7.56 7.43
C GLN A 93 2.79 -7.86 6.64
N LYS A 94 1.69 -7.28 7.06
CA LYS A 94 0.48 -7.20 6.25
C LYS A 94 0.72 -6.22 5.10
N VAL A 95 0.30 -6.59 3.90
CA VAL A 95 0.43 -5.76 2.70
C VAL A 95 -0.95 -5.37 2.20
N THR A 96 -1.15 -4.07 1.96
CA THR A 96 -2.36 -3.54 1.34
C THR A 96 -2.02 -2.71 0.12
N PHE A 97 -2.94 -2.62 -0.82
CA PHE A 97 -2.79 -1.87 -2.06
C PHE A 97 -4.04 -1.03 -2.33
N ASP A 98 -3.87 0.24 -2.63
CA ASP A 98 -4.96 1.19 -2.89
C ASP A 98 -5.13 1.54 -4.38
N GLY A 99 -4.43 0.84 -5.27
CA GLY A 99 -4.39 1.13 -6.70
C GLY A 99 -3.19 1.98 -7.13
N LYS A 100 -2.50 2.63 -6.19
CA LYS A 100 -1.32 3.47 -6.46
C LYS A 100 -0.16 3.16 -5.53
N ARG A 101 -0.43 2.91 -4.26
CA ARG A 101 0.56 2.71 -3.22
C ARG A 101 0.41 1.34 -2.59
N LEU A 102 1.55 0.75 -2.32
CA LEU A 102 1.68 -0.48 -1.57
C LEU A 102 2.06 -0.14 -0.13
N ARG A 103 1.28 -0.60 0.82
CA ARG A 103 1.50 -0.32 2.23
C ARG A 103 1.89 -1.57 2.98
N PHE A 104 3.00 -1.49 3.72
CA PHE A 104 3.51 -2.58 4.56
C PHE A 104 3.25 -2.22 6.02
N ILE A 105 2.57 -3.08 6.74
CA ILE A 105 2.20 -2.87 8.14
C ILE A 105 2.88 -3.94 8.98
N SER A 106 3.83 -3.54 9.81
CA SER A 106 4.62 -4.43 10.67
C SER A 106 3.76 -5.21 11.66
N ASP A 107 4.33 -6.26 12.24
CA ASP A 107 3.71 -7.09 13.26
C ASP A 107 2.36 -7.66 12.81
N ARG A 108 2.33 -8.19 11.61
CA ARG A 108 1.13 -8.77 10.98
C ARG A 108 -0.05 -7.81 10.90
N GLY A 109 0.23 -6.53 10.71
CA GLY A 109 -0.79 -5.49 10.60
C GLY A 109 -1.08 -4.73 11.89
N LYS A 110 -0.36 -5.03 12.98
CA LYS A 110 -0.59 -4.40 14.29
C LYS A 110 0.40 -3.29 14.63
N GLY A 111 1.46 -3.15 13.86
CA GLY A 111 2.53 -2.20 14.12
C GLY A 111 2.53 -0.99 13.20
N ASN A 112 3.69 -0.36 13.09
CA ASN A 112 3.91 0.79 12.23
C ASN A 112 3.80 0.40 10.76
N SER A 113 3.44 1.38 9.92
CA SER A 113 3.31 1.17 8.49
C SER A 113 4.19 2.11 7.67
N ALA A 114 4.51 1.66 6.45
CA ALA A 114 5.18 2.46 5.45
C ALA A 114 4.52 2.22 4.09
N SER A 115 4.26 3.30 3.36
CA SER A 115 3.65 3.24 2.02
C SER A 115 4.66 3.62 0.95
N PHE A 116 4.63 2.91 -0.17
CA PHE A 116 5.53 3.12 -1.31
C PHE A 116 4.72 3.30 -2.58
N ALA A 117 5.14 4.24 -3.42
CA ALA A 117 4.67 4.30 -4.80
C ALA A 117 5.34 3.17 -5.61
N ILE A 118 4.62 2.57 -6.51
CA ILE A 118 5.13 1.54 -7.44
C ILE A 118 5.49 2.25 -8.75
N ARG A 119 6.73 2.09 -9.20
CA ARG A 119 7.22 2.75 -10.40
C ARG A 119 7.99 1.81 -11.33
#